data_5f8d035ebb2cebbb48ac4e46501aa8b4
#
_entry.id   5f8d035ebb2cebbb48ac4e46501aa8b4
#
_cell.length_a   1.000
_cell.length_b   1.000
_cell.length_c   1.000
_cell.angle_alpha   90.00
_cell.angle_beta   90.00
_cell.angle_gamma   90.00
#
_symmetry.space_group_name_H-M   'P 1'
#
loop_
_entity.id
_entity.type
_entity.pdbx_description
1 polymer ?
#
loop_
_entity_poly.entity_id
_entity_poly.type
_entity_poly.pdbx_seq_one_letter_code
_entity_poly.pdbx_strand_id
1 'polypeptide(L)'
;NDIESMQVLKDAASASIYGSRAANGVIILTTKHGKKGDKKVDVDFTTNLTAQFYTSQSKMKLLDSKGYATAMAQAALNDGLDPVAYASNYGLNLNATEGFGIRAWNPATSQYVDYTVNGLYDGYINSKRTMRLSDTDWVDAISRTGFSQNYNVAVSHATDKSTALFSIGYKDNKGILKYTNFQSLSARLNTSFIINKVVSVGENFTVTYNKQVDCAPMENALKMSPTVPVYEEDGTTFAGPVGGMSDRQNPLRELYHNKDNHLDYWHLFGNAYVDIKPLKGLTFRSNFGVDYTTSFINALTHTFHSDIVNNNIAKTTLGQTNNTNYTWSNTLNYLFDLSKVHHFNVLLGSEINKQSVVDFQAYSEGYALEDVNYMWPNAATGTMSNSGAKFGYRLASFFGKIDYNYNDLLLASFTLRHDGSSRFGKNHRWGNFPAASLGFRFSQLLDKKWLNDAKLRLSWGKTGNQGIDNNAHFGLYVTDYGLDRVTSTAYDLYLQGSGTFPSGYRATQTGNDNLKWETTTQYNIGLDYSLFNYSLYGTIDAYIKNIDDMLINPAYIAVMGEGGNQWSNGPSLRDWGMEFTLGYRKTLECGLGLDINGNLDFYRNKVTSLPSSATGS
;
A
#
# COMPACT_ATOMS: atom_id res chain seq x y z
N ASN A 1 11.70 -15.46 1.19
CA ASN A 1 12.84 -16.42 1.08
C ASN A 1 12.82 -17.22 -0.24
N ASP A 2 11.69 -17.27 -0.96
CA ASP A 2 11.53 -18.04 -2.20
C ASP A 2 11.82 -17.22 -3.47
N ILE A 3 12.36 -16.03 -3.33
CA ILE A 3 12.77 -15.18 -4.46
C ILE A 3 14.22 -15.52 -4.82
N GLU A 4 14.46 -15.82 -6.09
CA GLU A 4 15.78 -16.04 -6.65
C GLU A 4 16.41 -14.74 -7.14
N SER A 5 15.61 -13.89 -7.84
CA SER A 5 16.07 -12.60 -8.33
C SER A 5 14.95 -11.58 -8.40
N MET A 6 15.33 -10.30 -8.32
CA MET A 6 14.46 -9.16 -8.52
C MET A 6 15.09 -8.23 -9.56
N GLN A 7 14.32 -7.85 -10.58
CA GLN A 7 14.72 -6.92 -11.61
C GLN A 7 13.71 -5.76 -11.69
N VAL A 8 14.22 -4.53 -11.74
CA VAL A 8 13.38 -3.33 -11.87
C VAL A 8 13.57 -2.74 -13.27
N LEU A 9 12.48 -2.66 -14.03
CA LEU A 9 12.44 -2.02 -15.33
C LEU A 9 11.95 -0.58 -15.15
N LYS A 10 12.86 0.39 -15.28
CA LYS A 10 12.58 1.80 -15.01
C LYS A 10 12.20 2.60 -16.25
N ASP A 11 12.70 2.20 -17.42
CA ASP A 11 12.46 2.92 -18.68
C ASP A 11 11.27 2.36 -19.47
N ALA A 12 10.61 3.23 -20.24
CA ALA A 12 9.44 2.87 -21.02
C ALA A 12 9.71 1.82 -22.11
N ALA A 13 10.93 1.71 -22.63
CA ALA A 13 11.24 0.73 -23.67
C ALA A 13 11.32 -0.68 -23.11
N SER A 14 11.95 -0.87 -21.94
CA SER A 14 12.01 -2.16 -21.26
C SER A 14 10.66 -2.58 -20.68
N ALA A 15 9.86 -1.60 -20.21
CA ALA A 15 8.58 -1.83 -19.56
C ALA A 15 7.39 -1.94 -20.54
N SER A 16 7.56 -1.51 -21.82
CA SER A 16 6.48 -1.37 -22.82
C SER A 16 5.72 -2.67 -23.11
N ILE A 17 6.38 -3.82 -23.03
CA ILE A 17 5.73 -5.11 -23.25
C ILE A 17 4.64 -5.41 -22.19
N TYR A 18 4.74 -4.81 -20.99
CA TYR A 18 3.75 -4.88 -19.92
C TYR A 18 2.64 -3.83 -20.05
N GLY A 19 2.77 -2.92 -21.02
CA GLY A 19 1.74 -2.00 -21.52
C GLY A 19 1.23 -0.99 -20.52
N SER A 20 -0.08 -0.87 -20.49
CA SER A 20 -0.83 0.10 -19.67
C SER A 20 -0.70 -0.05 -18.15
N ARG A 21 0.00 -1.06 -17.68
CA ARG A 21 0.30 -1.26 -16.24
C ARG A 21 1.73 -0.86 -15.87
N ALA A 22 2.53 -0.43 -16.85
CA ALA A 22 3.95 -0.17 -16.72
C ALA A 22 4.33 1.32 -16.59
N ALA A 23 3.35 2.25 -16.50
CA ALA A 23 3.59 3.69 -16.44
C ALA A 23 4.52 4.12 -15.29
N ASN A 24 4.50 3.38 -14.17
CA ASN A 24 5.33 3.62 -12.99
C ASN A 24 6.52 2.64 -12.86
N GLY A 25 6.88 1.94 -13.96
CA GLY A 25 7.89 0.89 -13.96
C GLY A 25 7.33 -0.50 -13.68
N VAL A 26 8.19 -1.51 -13.82
CA VAL A 26 7.85 -2.93 -13.60
C VAL A 26 8.89 -3.57 -12.71
N ILE A 27 8.44 -4.29 -11.69
CA ILE A 27 9.30 -5.15 -10.86
C ILE A 27 9.04 -6.60 -11.24
N ILE A 28 10.08 -7.26 -11.75
CA ILE A 28 10.04 -8.68 -12.09
C ILE A 28 10.64 -9.47 -10.93
N LEU A 29 9.86 -10.36 -10.36
CA LEU A 29 10.30 -11.29 -9.33
C LEU A 29 10.39 -12.69 -9.92
N THR A 30 11.59 -13.27 -9.89
CA THR A 30 11.80 -14.67 -10.24
C THR A 30 11.87 -15.50 -8.97
N THR A 31 11.04 -16.52 -8.90
CA THR A 31 11.01 -17.43 -7.74
C THR A 31 11.97 -18.59 -7.94
N LYS A 32 12.48 -19.16 -6.84
CA LYS A 32 13.32 -20.35 -6.85
C LYS A 32 12.61 -21.53 -7.51
N HIS A 33 13.38 -22.35 -8.23
CA HIS A 33 12.94 -23.62 -8.80
C HIS A 33 14.03 -24.68 -8.64
N GLY A 34 13.68 -25.94 -8.80
CA GLY A 34 14.68 -27.03 -8.82
C GLY A 34 15.70 -26.82 -9.94
N LYS A 35 16.99 -26.94 -9.65
CA LYS A 35 18.09 -26.78 -10.62
C LYS A 35 18.20 -28.04 -11.47
N LYS A 36 18.00 -27.91 -12.81
CA LYS A 36 18.15 -29.06 -13.75
C LYS A 36 19.55 -29.65 -13.68
N GLY A 37 19.63 -30.97 -13.74
CA GLY A 37 20.91 -31.73 -13.74
C GLY A 37 21.37 -32.22 -12.36
N ASP A 38 20.80 -31.71 -11.28
CA ASP A 38 21.11 -32.18 -9.94
C ASP A 38 20.01 -33.18 -9.50
N LYS A 39 20.27 -34.47 -9.60
CA LYS A 39 19.32 -35.53 -9.23
C LYS A 39 19.09 -35.67 -7.72
N LYS A 40 19.55 -34.70 -6.93
CA LYS A 40 19.44 -34.70 -5.47
C LYS A 40 18.17 -33.98 -5.04
N VAL A 41 17.65 -34.38 -3.91
CA VAL A 41 16.64 -33.64 -3.17
C VAL A 41 17.37 -32.62 -2.30
N ASP A 42 17.09 -31.36 -2.48
CA ASP A 42 17.59 -30.28 -1.63
C ASP A 42 16.50 -29.86 -0.63
N VAL A 43 16.88 -29.67 0.62
CA VAL A 43 16.01 -29.20 1.69
C VAL A 43 16.61 -27.94 2.28
N ASP A 44 15.94 -26.84 2.10
CA ASP A 44 16.30 -25.54 2.68
C ASP A 44 15.42 -25.24 3.90
N PHE A 45 16.06 -24.97 5.03
CA PHE A 45 15.39 -24.43 6.21
C PHE A 45 15.91 -23.03 6.49
N THR A 46 14.99 -22.05 6.56
CA THR A 46 15.34 -20.67 6.88
C THR A 46 14.52 -20.21 8.07
N THR A 47 15.19 -19.59 9.03
CA THR A 47 14.54 -18.93 10.16
C THR A 47 15.03 -17.49 10.29
N ASN A 48 14.12 -16.60 10.67
CA ASN A 48 14.44 -15.23 11.01
C ASN A 48 13.68 -14.84 12.28
N LEU A 49 14.43 -14.47 13.32
CA LEU A 49 13.92 -14.05 14.61
C LEU A 49 14.29 -12.58 14.82
N THR A 50 13.31 -11.73 15.09
CA THR A 50 13.52 -10.29 15.22
C THR A 50 12.81 -9.76 16.45
N ALA A 51 13.54 -9.04 17.30
CA ALA A 51 12.98 -8.23 18.36
C ALA A 51 12.84 -6.77 17.88
N GLN A 52 11.69 -6.15 18.16
CA GLN A 52 11.37 -4.77 17.78
C GLN A 52 10.97 -3.97 18.99
N PHE A 53 11.53 -2.79 19.16
CA PHE A 53 11.23 -1.90 20.28
C PHE A 53 11.50 -0.45 19.90
N TYR A 54 10.86 0.47 20.60
CA TYR A 54 11.21 1.88 20.50
C TYR A 54 12.59 2.14 21.13
N THR A 55 13.48 2.78 20.36
CA THR A 55 14.71 3.32 20.93
C THR A 55 14.45 4.68 21.59
N SER A 56 15.34 5.11 22.48
CA SER A 56 15.25 6.45 23.09
C SER A 56 15.25 7.60 22.08
N GLN A 57 15.80 7.37 20.89
CA GLN A 57 15.85 8.35 19.80
C GLN A 57 14.59 8.33 18.92
N SER A 58 13.93 7.18 18.78
CA SER A 58 12.71 7.02 17.97
C SER A 58 11.42 7.28 18.76
N LYS A 59 11.51 7.31 20.10
CA LYS A 59 10.38 7.62 20.97
C LYS A 59 10.13 9.13 20.96
N MET A 60 8.90 9.55 20.71
CA MET A 60 8.51 10.95 20.85
C MET A 60 8.64 11.38 22.30
N LYS A 61 9.27 12.53 22.54
CA LYS A 61 9.35 13.15 23.87
C LYS A 61 8.05 13.92 24.11
N LEU A 62 7.24 13.42 25.02
CA LEU A 62 6.02 14.07 25.48
C LEU A 62 6.30 14.82 26.79
N LEU A 63 5.42 15.75 27.13
CA LEU A 63 5.45 16.38 28.43
C LEU A 63 4.99 15.37 29.48
N ASP A 64 5.69 15.34 30.61
CA ASP A 64 5.23 14.73 31.85
C ASP A 64 4.14 15.61 32.51
N SER A 65 3.54 15.15 33.59
CA SER A 65 2.47 15.86 34.27
C SER A 65 2.92 17.22 34.81
N LYS A 66 4.19 17.35 35.20
CA LYS A 66 4.78 18.61 35.64
C LYS A 66 4.92 19.59 34.46
N GLY A 67 5.47 19.14 33.36
CA GLY A 67 5.59 19.93 32.12
C GLY A 67 4.24 20.35 31.56
N TYR A 68 3.28 19.43 31.60
CA TYR A 68 1.90 19.69 31.13
C TYR A 68 1.22 20.78 31.99
N ALA A 69 1.25 20.65 33.34
CA ALA A 69 0.70 21.65 34.25
C ALA A 69 1.41 23.00 34.12
N THR A 70 2.75 23.00 33.91
CA THR A 70 3.51 24.24 33.65
C THR A 70 3.07 24.91 32.36
N ALA A 71 2.92 24.16 31.27
CA ALA A 71 2.48 24.70 30.01
C ALA A 71 1.05 25.28 30.07
N MET A 72 0.17 24.63 30.83
CA MET A 72 -1.21 25.12 31.03
C MET A 72 -1.23 26.42 31.84
N ALA A 73 -0.48 26.47 32.97
CA ALA A 73 -0.38 27.68 33.78
C ALA A 73 0.22 28.84 32.96
N GLN A 74 1.24 28.56 32.14
CA GLN A 74 1.86 29.54 31.26
C GLN A 74 0.91 30.04 30.18
N ALA A 75 0.13 29.15 29.55
CA ALA A 75 -0.86 29.53 28.57
C ALA A 75 -1.92 30.46 29.14
N ALA A 76 -2.47 30.13 30.32
CA ALA A 76 -3.43 30.97 31.02
C ALA A 76 -2.87 32.35 31.35
N LEU A 77 -1.64 32.42 31.85
CA LEU A 77 -0.98 33.71 32.16
C LEU A 77 -0.71 34.54 30.89
N ASN A 78 -0.35 33.91 29.80
CA ASN A 78 -0.15 34.60 28.49
C ASN A 78 -1.43 35.22 27.98
N ASP A 79 -2.56 34.54 28.17
CA ASP A 79 -3.89 34.99 27.77
C ASP A 79 -4.55 35.94 28.80
N GLY A 80 -3.87 36.28 29.89
CA GLY A 80 -4.39 37.13 30.96
C GLY A 80 -5.50 36.46 31.79
N LEU A 81 -5.59 35.13 31.79
CA LEU A 81 -6.56 34.36 32.55
C LEU A 81 -6.00 34.00 33.92
N ASP A 82 -6.89 33.70 34.87
CA ASP A 82 -6.49 33.10 36.16
C ASP A 82 -6.04 31.64 35.95
N PRO A 83 -4.75 31.31 36.16
CA PRO A 83 -4.23 29.95 35.97
C PRO A 83 -4.90 28.92 36.87
N VAL A 84 -5.32 29.29 38.10
CA VAL A 84 -5.99 28.38 39.04
C VAL A 84 -7.36 27.98 38.53
N ALA A 85 -8.15 28.96 38.10
CA ALA A 85 -9.47 28.72 37.52
C ALA A 85 -9.35 27.98 36.19
N TYR A 86 -8.35 28.31 35.37
CA TYR A 86 -8.11 27.63 34.08
C TYR A 86 -7.77 26.16 34.30
N ALA A 87 -6.81 25.84 35.16
CA ALA A 87 -6.37 24.48 35.43
C ALA A 87 -7.45 23.61 36.10
N SER A 88 -8.35 24.21 36.87
CA SER A 88 -9.47 23.48 37.49
C SER A 88 -10.39 22.82 36.48
N ASN A 89 -10.56 23.40 35.28
CA ASN A 89 -11.31 22.79 34.17
C ASN A 89 -10.70 21.47 33.70
N TYR A 90 -9.41 21.25 33.98
CA TYR A 90 -8.65 20.06 33.61
C TYR A 90 -8.40 19.12 34.78
N GLY A 91 -9.16 19.28 35.86
CA GLY A 91 -9.06 18.46 37.05
C GLY A 91 -7.81 18.74 37.94
N LEU A 92 -7.15 19.88 37.77
CA LEU A 92 -5.94 20.27 38.51
C LEU A 92 -6.21 21.39 39.50
N ASN A 93 -5.62 21.28 40.70
CA ASN A 93 -5.56 22.35 41.70
C ASN A 93 -4.13 22.89 41.75
N LEU A 94 -3.93 24.15 41.36
CA LEU A 94 -2.65 24.84 41.39
C LEU A 94 -2.31 25.46 42.76
N ASN A 95 -3.26 25.51 43.70
CA ASN A 95 -3.08 26.02 45.07
C ASN A 95 -3.18 24.89 46.09
N ALA A 96 -2.73 23.69 45.72
CA ALA A 96 -2.75 22.54 46.64
C ALA A 96 -1.73 22.73 47.78
N THR A 97 -2.02 22.12 48.93
CA THR A 97 -1.09 22.11 50.10
C THR A 97 0.00 21.06 49.92
N GLU A 98 -0.27 20.00 49.16
CA GLU A 98 0.63 18.88 48.87
C GLU A 98 0.60 18.56 47.38
N GLY A 99 1.73 18.16 46.82
CA GLY A 99 1.86 17.84 45.40
C GLY A 99 3.24 18.19 44.85
N PHE A 100 3.31 18.37 43.51
CA PHE A 100 4.54 18.79 42.85
C PHE A 100 4.56 20.28 42.52
N GLY A 101 5.74 20.91 42.68
CA GLY A 101 5.92 22.34 42.39
C GLY A 101 6.13 22.60 40.88
N ILE A 102 5.49 23.65 40.37
CA ILE A 102 5.73 24.22 39.03
C ILE A 102 6.03 25.70 39.16
N ARG A 103 6.63 26.28 38.08
CA ARG A 103 6.92 27.70 38.00
C ARG A 103 6.53 28.22 36.63
N ALA A 104 5.74 29.28 36.55
CA ALA A 104 5.32 29.92 35.33
C ALA A 104 5.65 31.41 35.32
N TRP A 105 5.93 31.99 34.15
CA TRP A 105 6.23 33.42 34.00
C TRP A 105 4.93 34.19 33.82
N ASN A 106 4.70 35.19 34.67
CA ASN A 106 3.59 36.10 34.55
C ASN A 106 4.01 37.36 33.75
N PRO A 107 3.57 37.51 32.49
CA PRO A 107 3.96 38.65 31.66
C PRO A 107 3.39 39.97 32.16
N ALA A 108 2.24 39.96 32.86
CA ALA A 108 1.60 41.18 33.39
C ALA A 108 2.38 41.81 34.55
N THR A 109 3.04 40.97 35.36
CA THR A 109 3.83 41.44 36.53
C THR A 109 5.34 41.36 36.29
N SER A 110 5.78 40.76 35.18
CA SER A 110 7.19 40.48 34.87
C SER A 110 7.90 39.68 35.99
N GLN A 111 7.22 38.71 36.56
CA GLN A 111 7.73 37.86 37.64
C GLN A 111 7.36 36.39 37.42
N TYR A 112 8.16 35.50 37.99
CA TYR A 112 7.80 34.07 38.09
C TYR A 112 6.85 33.85 39.27
N VAL A 113 5.83 33.03 39.05
CA VAL A 113 4.89 32.57 40.07
C VAL A 113 5.08 31.07 40.27
N ASP A 114 5.20 30.66 41.54
CA ASP A 114 5.29 29.27 41.93
C ASP A 114 3.92 28.74 42.34
N TYR A 115 3.60 27.52 41.90
CA TYR A 115 2.36 26.82 42.22
C TYR A 115 2.69 25.42 42.75
N THR A 116 1.84 24.91 43.67
CA THR A 116 1.83 23.51 44.09
C THR A 116 0.63 22.83 43.45
N VAL A 117 0.88 21.77 42.67
CA VAL A 117 -0.13 21.12 41.84
C VAL A 117 -0.51 19.76 42.39
N ASN A 118 -1.82 19.53 42.50
CA ASN A 118 -2.40 18.23 42.79
C ASN A 118 -3.73 18.06 42.04
N GLY A 119 -4.37 16.90 42.14
CA GLY A 119 -5.72 16.68 41.62
C GLY A 119 -6.74 17.59 42.32
N LEU A 120 -7.72 18.09 41.60
CA LEU A 120 -8.71 19.07 42.05
C LEU A 120 -9.54 18.59 43.26
N TYR A 121 -9.77 17.28 43.37
CA TYR A 121 -10.61 16.65 44.40
C TYR A 121 -9.76 15.79 45.35
N ASP A 122 -8.96 16.43 46.20
CA ASP A 122 -8.09 15.75 47.20
C ASP A 122 -7.13 14.73 46.57
N GLY A 123 -6.46 15.15 45.51
CA GLY A 123 -5.53 14.30 44.75
C GLY A 123 -6.15 13.54 43.58
N TYR A 124 -7.45 13.64 43.36
CA TYR A 124 -8.14 13.06 42.21
C TYR A 124 -8.45 14.13 41.19
N ILE A 125 -8.39 13.77 39.91
CA ILE A 125 -8.67 14.68 38.77
C ILE A 125 -10.16 14.74 38.42
N ASN A 126 -11.00 13.83 38.92
CA ASN A 126 -12.46 13.81 38.68
C ASN A 126 -13.25 13.87 40.00
N SER A 127 -14.48 14.38 39.91
CA SER A 127 -15.37 14.56 41.07
C SER A 127 -15.84 13.24 41.72
N LYS A 128 -15.81 12.15 40.98
CA LYS A 128 -16.13 10.79 41.44
C LYS A 128 -15.03 10.22 42.34
N ARG A 129 -13.86 10.85 42.35
CA ARG A 129 -12.66 10.39 43.08
C ARG A 129 -12.24 8.97 42.72
N THR A 130 -12.29 8.64 41.46
CA THR A 130 -11.86 7.33 40.92
C THR A 130 -10.55 7.41 40.15
N MET A 131 -10.14 8.61 39.69
CA MET A 131 -8.92 8.82 38.91
C MET A 131 -7.95 9.71 39.65
N ARG A 132 -6.90 9.12 40.27
CA ARG A 132 -5.82 9.87 40.89
C ARG A 132 -4.99 10.61 39.87
N LEU A 133 -4.50 11.81 40.24
CA LEU A 133 -3.49 12.50 39.45
C LEU A 133 -2.29 11.58 39.20
N SER A 134 -1.96 11.38 37.94
CA SER A 134 -0.92 10.44 37.49
C SER A 134 0.15 11.17 36.68
N ASP A 135 1.23 10.48 36.39
CA ASP A 135 2.26 10.87 35.42
C ASP A 135 2.42 9.75 34.38
N THR A 136 1.47 9.68 33.46
CA THR A 136 1.34 8.58 32.51
C THR A 136 2.11 8.89 31.22
N ASP A 137 3.13 8.11 30.94
CA ASP A 137 3.70 8.03 29.59
C ASP A 137 2.80 7.13 28.73
N TRP A 138 1.92 7.74 27.95
CA TRP A 138 0.95 7.03 27.13
C TRP A 138 1.57 6.18 26.04
N VAL A 139 2.74 6.58 25.50
CA VAL A 139 3.45 5.78 24.49
C VAL A 139 4.01 4.50 25.11
N ASP A 140 4.55 4.57 26.33
CA ASP A 140 4.98 3.38 27.08
C ASP A 140 3.79 2.51 27.49
N ALA A 141 2.70 3.13 27.95
CA ALA A 141 1.50 2.41 28.37
C ALA A 141 0.95 1.48 27.29
N ILE A 142 1.04 1.89 26.02
CA ILE A 142 0.54 1.10 24.87
C ILE A 142 1.61 0.23 24.22
N SER A 143 2.89 0.42 24.55
CA SER A 143 4.01 -0.24 23.87
C SER A 143 4.46 -1.51 24.57
N ARG A 144 5.12 -2.37 23.82
CA ARG A 144 5.85 -3.55 24.29
C ARG A 144 7.04 -3.83 23.36
N THR A 145 7.95 -4.68 23.79
CA THR A 145 8.88 -5.32 22.84
C THR A 145 8.10 -6.30 21.96
N GLY A 146 8.06 -6.02 20.68
CA GLY A 146 7.49 -6.90 19.68
C GLY A 146 8.47 -8.02 19.33
N PHE A 147 7.96 -9.20 18.99
CA PHE A 147 8.77 -10.34 18.58
C PHE A 147 8.22 -10.93 17.30
N SER A 148 9.06 -11.02 16.25
CA SER A 148 8.72 -11.61 14.98
C SER A 148 9.48 -12.90 14.76
N GLN A 149 8.77 -13.94 14.38
CA GLN A 149 9.29 -15.27 14.04
C GLN A 149 8.88 -15.58 12.61
N ASN A 150 9.83 -16.02 11.79
CA ASN A 150 9.57 -16.44 10.43
C ASN A 150 10.34 -17.75 10.17
N TYR A 151 9.63 -18.78 9.79
CA TYR A 151 10.14 -20.11 9.49
C TYR A 151 9.74 -20.47 8.07
N ASN A 152 10.67 -20.99 7.30
CA ASN A 152 10.40 -21.48 5.94
C ASN A 152 11.14 -22.80 5.72
N VAL A 153 10.43 -23.79 5.20
CA VAL A 153 10.98 -25.07 4.75
C VAL A 153 10.67 -25.18 3.27
N ALA A 154 11.69 -25.40 2.46
CA ALA A 154 11.55 -25.66 1.04
C ALA A 154 12.24 -26.97 0.66
N VAL A 155 11.53 -27.79 -0.12
CA VAL A 155 12.05 -29.03 -0.68
C VAL A 155 12.04 -28.90 -2.19
N SER A 156 13.19 -29.04 -2.82
CA SER A 156 13.30 -29.00 -4.27
C SER A 156 13.93 -30.26 -4.83
N HIS A 157 13.47 -30.65 -6.02
CA HIS A 157 13.98 -31.77 -6.78
C HIS A 157 13.95 -31.46 -8.27
N ALA A 158 14.95 -31.91 -8.99
CA ALA A 158 15.00 -31.79 -10.43
C ALA A 158 15.55 -33.03 -11.10
N THR A 159 15.00 -33.37 -12.25
CA THR A 159 15.48 -34.37 -13.18
C THR A 159 15.73 -33.75 -14.55
N ASP A 160 16.17 -34.53 -15.52
CA ASP A 160 16.32 -34.07 -16.89
C ASP A 160 14.96 -33.63 -17.52
N LYS A 161 13.84 -34.18 -17.01
CA LYS A 161 12.50 -33.98 -17.58
C LYS A 161 11.53 -33.25 -16.66
N SER A 162 11.87 -33.05 -15.39
CA SER A 162 10.97 -32.38 -14.42
C SER A 162 11.74 -31.55 -13.41
N THR A 163 11.10 -30.48 -12.96
CA THR A 163 11.53 -29.74 -11.77
C THR A 163 10.34 -29.62 -10.83
N ALA A 164 10.57 -29.71 -9.54
CA ALA A 164 9.57 -29.50 -8.52
C ALA A 164 10.18 -28.75 -7.35
N LEU A 165 9.44 -27.78 -6.81
CA LEU A 165 9.73 -27.10 -5.55
C LEU A 165 8.43 -27.03 -4.76
N PHE A 166 8.48 -27.48 -3.51
CA PHE A 166 7.42 -27.29 -2.54
C PHE A 166 7.97 -26.54 -1.34
N SER A 167 7.29 -25.49 -0.88
CA SER A 167 7.68 -24.80 0.34
C SER A 167 6.49 -24.49 1.24
N ILE A 168 6.75 -24.48 2.55
CA ILE A 168 5.81 -24.03 3.58
C ILE A 168 6.50 -22.97 4.41
N GLY A 169 5.82 -21.84 4.58
CA GLY A 169 6.27 -20.72 5.42
C GLY A 169 5.26 -20.40 6.51
N TYR A 170 5.76 -20.16 7.72
CA TYR A 170 4.97 -19.65 8.84
C TYR A 170 5.63 -18.39 9.39
N LYS A 171 4.83 -17.35 9.61
CA LYS A 171 5.24 -16.08 10.22
C LYS A 171 4.27 -15.72 11.35
N ASP A 172 4.82 -15.36 12.51
CA ASP A 172 4.10 -14.74 13.62
C ASP A 172 4.83 -13.47 14.02
N ASN A 173 4.16 -12.33 13.88
CA ASN A 173 4.72 -11.01 14.16
C ASN A 173 3.88 -10.31 15.22
N LYS A 174 4.33 -10.35 16.46
CA LYS A 174 3.77 -9.56 17.55
C LYS A 174 4.28 -8.13 17.44
N GLY A 175 3.38 -7.18 17.17
CA GLY A 175 3.71 -5.77 17.00
C GLY A 175 4.25 -5.11 18.26
N ILE A 176 4.88 -3.95 18.11
CA ILE A 176 5.35 -3.11 19.22
C ILE A 176 4.21 -2.46 20.01
N LEU A 177 3.02 -2.34 19.45
CA LEU A 177 1.82 -1.97 20.19
C LEU A 177 1.21 -3.23 20.82
N LYS A 178 0.76 -3.09 22.08
CA LYS A 178 0.09 -4.19 22.79
C LYS A 178 -1.11 -4.69 21.98
N TYR A 179 -1.39 -6.00 22.05
CA TYR A 179 -2.51 -6.69 21.38
C TYR A 179 -2.49 -6.70 19.86
N THR A 180 -1.57 -6.00 19.17
CA THR A 180 -1.44 -6.10 17.71
C THR A 180 -0.66 -7.35 17.33
N ASN A 181 -1.11 -8.05 16.28
CA ASN A 181 -0.49 -9.27 15.78
C ASN A 181 -0.75 -9.48 14.29
N PHE A 182 0.21 -10.09 13.60
CA PHE A 182 0.08 -10.56 12.24
C PHE A 182 0.62 -11.98 12.12
N GLN A 183 -0.23 -12.91 11.71
CA GLN A 183 0.12 -14.31 11.43
C GLN A 183 -0.05 -14.61 9.96
N SER A 184 0.86 -15.40 9.39
CA SER A 184 0.81 -15.82 8.00
C SER A 184 1.25 -17.27 7.88
N LEU A 185 0.45 -18.06 7.17
CA LEU A 185 0.80 -19.42 6.73
C LEU A 185 0.77 -19.43 5.20
N SER A 186 1.84 -19.85 4.57
CA SER A 186 1.94 -19.93 3.12
C SER A 186 2.39 -21.32 2.67
N ALA A 187 1.85 -21.79 1.56
CA ALA A 187 2.31 -22.99 0.87
C ALA A 187 2.50 -22.66 -0.61
N ARG A 188 3.62 -23.10 -1.18
CA ARG A 188 3.96 -22.88 -2.58
C ARG A 188 4.30 -24.20 -3.25
N LEU A 189 3.84 -24.35 -4.50
CA LEU A 189 4.17 -25.44 -5.40
C LEU A 189 4.57 -24.85 -6.75
N ASN A 190 5.77 -25.19 -7.24
CA ASN A 190 6.23 -24.85 -8.58
C ASN A 190 6.69 -26.13 -9.24
N THR A 191 6.06 -26.54 -10.33
CA THR A 191 6.47 -27.72 -11.08
C THR A 191 6.58 -27.46 -12.57
N SER A 192 7.45 -28.18 -13.24
CA SER A 192 7.51 -28.23 -14.68
C SER A 192 7.84 -29.63 -15.19
N PHE A 193 7.21 -30.01 -16.30
CA PHE A 193 7.38 -31.33 -16.90
C PHE A 193 7.61 -31.21 -18.41
N ILE A 194 8.65 -31.86 -18.92
CA ILE A 194 8.89 -32.06 -20.35
C ILE A 194 8.18 -33.34 -20.76
N ILE A 195 7.00 -33.20 -21.40
CA ILE A 195 6.18 -34.33 -21.86
C ILE A 195 6.91 -35.07 -23.00
N ASN A 196 7.38 -34.29 -23.98
CA ASN A 196 8.17 -34.77 -25.10
C ASN A 196 9.05 -33.64 -25.67
N LYS A 197 9.71 -33.85 -26.81
CA LYS A 197 10.58 -32.84 -27.46
C LYS A 197 9.83 -31.57 -27.90
N VAL A 198 8.51 -31.62 -28.04
CA VAL A 198 7.67 -30.54 -28.54
C VAL A 198 6.89 -29.87 -27.40
N VAL A 199 6.40 -30.62 -26.42
CA VAL A 199 5.45 -30.13 -25.41
C VAL A 199 6.06 -30.19 -24.01
N SER A 200 5.99 -29.09 -23.29
CA SER A 200 6.22 -29.01 -21.85
C SER A 200 5.07 -28.25 -21.16
N VAL A 201 4.82 -28.62 -19.93
CA VAL A 201 3.79 -27.99 -19.07
C VAL A 201 4.39 -27.61 -17.74
N GLY A 202 3.81 -26.65 -17.08
CA GLY A 202 4.22 -26.28 -15.74
C GLY A 202 3.17 -25.42 -15.04
N GLU A 203 3.36 -25.30 -13.75
CA GLU A 203 2.52 -24.45 -12.91
C GLU A 203 3.37 -23.82 -11.79
N ASN A 204 2.85 -22.71 -11.27
CA ASN A 204 3.39 -22.02 -10.10
C ASN A 204 2.21 -21.54 -9.27
N PHE A 205 1.98 -22.13 -8.12
CA PHE A 205 0.89 -21.76 -7.22
C PHE A 205 1.38 -21.44 -5.82
N THR A 206 0.80 -20.42 -5.22
CA THR A 206 1.00 -20.05 -3.83
C THR A 206 -0.37 -19.83 -3.19
N VAL A 207 -0.59 -20.45 -2.04
CA VAL A 207 -1.74 -20.19 -1.17
C VAL A 207 -1.20 -19.57 0.11
N THR A 208 -1.80 -18.47 0.54
CA THR A 208 -1.43 -17.79 1.78
C THR A 208 -2.69 -17.52 2.59
N TYR A 209 -2.65 -17.83 3.87
CA TYR A 209 -3.61 -17.39 4.87
C TYR A 209 -2.94 -16.40 5.80
N ASN A 210 -3.57 -15.25 6.00
CA ASN A 210 -3.12 -14.23 6.95
C ASN A 210 -4.24 -13.93 7.94
N LYS A 211 -3.86 -13.72 9.19
CA LYS A 211 -4.73 -13.18 10.23
C LYS A 211 -4.04 -11.95 10.83
N GLN A 212 -4.75 -10.83 10.83
CA GLN A 212 -4.24 -9.56 11.31
C GLN A 212 -5.16 -8.99 12.38
N VAL A 213 -4.57 -8.61 13.52
CA VAL A 213 -5.16 -7.75 14.53
C VAL A 213 -4.37 -6.45 14.51
N ASP A 214 -5.01 -5.37 14.09
CA ASP A 214 -4.37 -4.06 13.94
C ASP A 214 -5.21 -2.98 14.62
N CYS A 215 -4.51 -2.02 15.23
CA CYS A 215 -5.10 -0.84 15.86
C CYS A 215 -4.06 0.26 15.90
N ALA A 216 -4.46 1.49 15.62
CA ALA A 216 -3.57 2.64 15.52
C ALA A 216 -3.91 3.73 16.57
N PRO A 217 -3.78 3.47 17.89
CA PRO A 217 -4.16 4.40 18.96
C PRO A 217 -3.14 5.53 19.17
N MET A 218 -2.12 5.64 18.31
CA MET A 218 -0.99 6.57 18.50
C MET A 218 -1.47 8.02 18.59
N GLU A 219 -2.46 8.41 17.78
CA GLU A 219 -3.02 9.78 17.86
C GLU A 219 -3.63 10.07 19.23
N ASN A 220 -4.36 9.11 19.80
CA ASN A 220 -4.91 9.23 21.14
C ASN A 220 -3.81 9.25 22.20
N ALA A 221 -2.77 8.41 22.07
CA ALA A 221 -1.63 8.40 22.98
C ALA A 221 -0.84 9.71 23.00
N LEU A 222 -0.68 10.37 21.85
CA LEU A 222 0.03 11.64 21.75
C LEU A 222 -0.78 12.85 22.28
N LYS A 223 -2.10 12.74 22.30
CA LYS A 223 -3.01 13.83 22.70
C LYS A 223 -3.65 13.66 24.07
N MET A 224 -3.56 12.47 24.67
CA MET A 224 -4.07 12.23 26.02
C MET A 224 -3.20 12.94 27.05
N SER A 225 -3.83 13.59 28.02
CA SER A 225 -3.12 14.24 29.11
C SER A 225 -2.32 13.24 29.95
N PRO A 226 -1.05 13.53 30.30
CA PRO A 226 -0.28 12.68 31.20
C PRO A 226 -0.84 12.63 32.62
N THR A 227 -1.69 13.58 32.99
CA THR A 227 -2.32 13.64 34.34
C THR A 227 -3.42 12.59 34.53
N VAL A 228 -3.89 11.97 33.44
CA VAL A 228 -4.88 10.89 33.45
C VAL A 228 -4.19 9.55 33.70
N PRO A 229 -4.63 8.73 34.68
CA PRO A 229 -4.10 7.38 34.90
C PRO A 229 -4.56 6.42 33.78
N VAL A 230 -3.89 5.28 33.64
CA VAL A 230 -4.32 4.24 32.69
C VAL A 230 -5.63 3.58 33.14
N TYR A 231 -5.74 3.31 34.44
CA TYR A 231 -6.92 2.70 35.06
C TYR A 231 -7.43 3.58 36.20
N GLU A 232 -8.70 3.44 36.49
CA GLU A 232 -9.28 3.96 37.73
C GLU A 232 -8.69 3.23 38.97
N GLU A 233 -9.04 3.65 40.19
CA GLU A 233 -8.50 3.06 41.41
C GLU A 233 -8.83 1.58 41.62
N ASP A 234 -9.88 1.07 40.95
CA ASP A 234 -10.21 -0.35 40.95
C ASP A 234 -9.20 -1.23 40.18
N GLY A 235 -8.27 -0.61 39.41
CA GLY A 235 -7.22 -1.26 38.67
C GLY A 235 -7.71 -2.00 37.41
N THR A 236 -8.99 -1.92 37.08
CA THR A 236 -9.62 -2.65 35.97
C THR A 236 -10.39 -1.76 34.99
N THR A 237 -11.07 -0.74 35.50
CA THR A 237 -11.78 0.25 34.67
C THR A 237 -10.80 1.19 34.01
N PHE A 238 -10.86 1.31 32.69
CA PHE A 238 -10.01 2.24 31.96
C PHE A 238 -10.41 3.69 32.25
N ALA A 239 -9.47 4.48 32.73
CA ALA A 239 -9.67 5.90 32.95
C ALA A 239 -9.78 6.68 31.63
N GLY A 240 -10.32 7.89 31.68
CA GLY A 240 -10.48 8.74 30.52
C GLY A 240 -10.32 10.23 30.84
N PRO A 241 -10.46 11.10 29.82
CA PRO A 241 -10.34 12.53 30.02
C PRO A 241 -11.46 13.08 30.90
N VAL A 242 -11.13 14.08 31.71
CA VAL A 242 -12.11 14.84 32.50
C VAL A 242 -12.58 16.09 31.76
N GLY A 243 -13.62 16.75 32.27
CA GLY A 243 -14.14 18.00 31.69
C GLY A 243 -13.02 19.00 31.39
N GLY A 244 -13.11 19.71 30.28
CA GLY A 244 -12.07 20.64 29.81
C GLY A 244 -10.94 19.98 29.00
N MET A 245 -10.66 18.69 29.19
CA MET A 245 -9.73 17.94 28.35
C MET A 245 -10.36 17.62 26.98
N SER A 246 -9.53 17.19 26.02
CA SER A 246 -10.01 16.77 24.70
C SER A 246 -10.83 15.48 24.81
N ASP A 247 -11.64 15.22 23.78
CA ASP A 247 -12.46 14.01 23.60
C ASP A 247 -11.65 12.75 23.27
N ARG A 248 -10.36 12.72 23.64
CA ARG A 248 -9.46 11.59 23.32
C ARG A 248 -9.80 10.37 24.14
N GLN A 249 -9.74 9.24 23.48
CA GLN A 249 -9.99 7.95 24.14
C GLN A 249 -8.73 7.44 24.82
N ASN A 250 -8.92 6.64 25.87
CA ASN A 250 -7.81 5.91 26.48
C ASN A 250 -7.20 4.95 25.43
N PRO A 251 -5.94 5.17 25.04
CA PRO A 251 -5.35 4.41 23.93
C PRO A 251 -5.10 2.93 24.28
N LEU A 252 -4.91 2.60 25.56
CA LEU A 252 -4.76 1.20 25.97
C LEU A 252 -6.11 0.46 25.98
N ARG A 253 -7.21 1.14 26.35
CA ARG A 253 -8.57 0.56 26.20
C ARG A 253 -8.88 0.29 24.75
N GLU A 254 -8.55 1.23 23.85
CA GLU A 254 -8.76 1.07 22.41
C GLU A 254 -8.06 -0.19 21.88
N LEU A 255 -6.80 -0.40 22.24
CA LEU A 255 -6.07 -1.62 21.93
C LEU A 255 -6.69 -2.88 22.55
N TYR A 256 -7.11 -2.80 23.81
CA TYR A 256 -7.68 -3.94 24.52
C TYR A 256 -9.03 -4.38 23.93
N HIS A 257 -9.91 -3.43 23.60
CA HIS A 257 -11.20 -3.74 22.97
C HIS A 257 -11.03 -4.22 21.53
N ASN A 258 -9.95 -3.82 20.86
CA ASN A 258 -9.68 -4.24 19.49
C ASN A 258 -8.96 -5.59 19.38
N LYS A 259 -8.53 -6.21 20.48
CA LYS A 259 -7.75 -7.46 20.45
C LYS A 259 -8.47 -8.64 19.79
N ASP A 260 -9.81 -8.63 19.81
CA ASP A 260 -10.66 -9.67 19.25
C ASP A 260 -11.14 -9.34 17.82
N ASN A 261 -10.88 -8.12 17.35
CA ASN A 261 -11.11 -7.69 15.97
C ASN A 261 -10.02 -8.25 15.08
N HIS A 262 -10.38 -8.82 13.96
CA HIS A 262 -9.39 -9.36 13.04
C HIS A 262 -9.85 -9.29 11.58
N LEU A 263 -8.85 -9.24 10.71
CA LEU A 263 -8.96 -9.42 9.29
C LEU A 263 -8.35 -10.77 8.94
N ASP A 264 -9.18 -11.70 8.48
CA ASP A 264 -8.74 -12.96 7.88
C ASP A 264 -8.65 -12.78 6.37
N TYR A 265 -7.55 -13.23 5.79
CA TYR A 265 -7.25 -13.01 4.38
C TYR A 265 -6.65 -14.26 3.76
N TRP A 266 -7.35 -14.82 2.76
CA TRP A 266 -6.84 -15.89 1.91
C TRP A 266 -6.43 -15.34 0.56
N HIS A 267 -5.28 -15.75 0.09
CA HIS A 267 -4.75 -15.39 -1.21
C HIS A 267 -4.28 -16.63 -1.96
N LEU A 268 -4.93 -16.94 -3.07
CA LEU A 268 -4.48 -17.91 -4.05
C LEU A 268 -3.91 -17.15 -5.24
N PHE A 269 -2.62 -17.28 -5.49
CA PHE A 269 -1.92 -16.66 -6.60
C PHE A 269 -1.12 -17.68 -7.36
N GLY A 270 -1.26 -17.68 -8.70
CA GLY A 270 -0.45 -18.58 -9.51
C GLY A 270 -0.88 -18.64 -10.96
N ASN A 271 -0.21 -19.52 -11.69
CA ASN A 271 -0.47 -19.75 -13.10
C ASN A 271 -0.14 -21.18 -13.51
N ALA A 272 -0.78 -21.62 -14.58
CA ALA A 272 -0.44 -22.84 -15.30
C ALA A 272 -0.19 -22.51 -16.77
N TYR A 273 0.80 -23.17 -17.36
CA TYR A 273 1.19 -22.92 -18.75
C TYR A 273 1.50 -24.19 -19.54
N VAL A 274 1.36 -24.07 -20.84
CA VAL A 274 1.84 -25.04 -21.80
C VAL A 274 2.76 -24.35 -22.80
N ASP A 275 3.93 -24.94 -23.04
CA ASP A 275 4.87 -24.58 -24.10
C ASP A 275 4.83 -25.61 -25.20
N ILE A 276 4.69 -25.15 -26.44
CA ILE A 276 4.74 -25.97 -27.65
C ILE A 276 5.90 -25.47 -28.51
N LYS A 277 6.87 -26.33 -28.76
CA LYS A 277 8.09 -26.06 -29.53
C LYS A 277 8.10 -26.92 -30.83
N PRO A 278 7.32 -26.53 -31.87
CA PRO A 278 7.14 -27.36 -33.04
C PRO A 278 8.39 -27.46 -33.93
N LEU A 279 9.26 -26.43 -33.85
CA LEU A 279 10.54 -26.39 -34.57
C LEU A 279 11.57 -25.59 -33.77
N LYS A 280 12.85 -25.70 -34.14
CA LYS A 280 13.96 -25.02 -33.46
C LYS A 280 13.74 -23.51 -33.52
N GLY A 281 13.85 -22.87 -32.36
CA GLY A 281 13.71 -21.43 -32.18
C GLY A 281 12.26 -20.96 -32.02
N LEU A 282 11.23 -21.70 -32.43
CA LEU A 282 9.83 -21.32 -32.30
C LEU A 282 9.21 -21.90 -31.04
N THR A 283 8.63 -21.05 -30.20
CA THR A 283 7.91 -21.42 -28.98
C THR A 283 6.56 -20.73 -28.95
N PHE A 284 5.49 -21.48 -28.89
CA PHE A 284 4.18 -20.99 -28.50
C PHE A 284 3.96 -21.30 -27.02
N ARG A 285 3.58 -20.27 -26.23
CA ARG A 285 3.18 -20.43 -24.82
C ARG A 285 1.76 -19.93 -24.63
N SER A 286 0.91 -20.77 -24.05
CA SER A 286 -0.36 -20.35 -23.48
C SER A 286 -0.27 -20.43 -21.96
N ASN A 287 -0.55 -19.34 -21.28
CA ASN A 287 -0.41 -19.20 -19.83
C ASN A 287 -1.69 -18.62 -19.24
N PHE A 288 -2.30 -19.35 -18.29
CA PHE A 288 -3.48 -18.93 -17.56
C PHE A 288 -3.11 -18.67 -16.10
N GLY A 289 -3.28 -17.44 -15.66
CA GLY A 289 -3.02 -16.97 -14.30
C GLY A 289 -4.30 -16.68 -13.54
N VAL A 290 -4.28 -16.93 -12.24
CA VAL A 290 -5.32 -16.57 -11.29
C VAL A 290 -4.70 -15.83 -10.09
N ASP A 291 -5.36 -14.76 -9.69
CA ASP A 291 -5.09 -14.03 -8.45
C ASP A 291 -6.44 -13.87 -7.74
N TYR A 292 -6.69 -14.72 -6.76
CA TYR A 292 -7.92 -14.75 -6.00
C TYR A 292 -7.66 -14.41 -4.56
N THR A 293 -8.34 -13.38 -4.07
CA THR A 293 -8.31 -13.01 -2.65
C THR A 293 -9.71 -13.02 -2.07
N THR A 294 -9.84 -13.55 -0.86
CA THR A 294 -11.02 -13.38 -0.04
C THR A 294 -10.61 -12.88 1.32
N SER A 295 -11.24 -11.83 1.78
CA SER A 295 -11.04 -11.27 3.12
C SER A 295 -12.32 -11.31 3.91
N PHE A 296 -12.21 -11.59 5.19
CA PHE A 296 -13.28 -11.52 6.17
C PHE A 296 -12.87 -10.60 7.31
N ILE A 297 -13.67 -9.57 7.54
CA ILE A 297 -13.49 -8.62 8.65
C ILE A 297 -14.51 -8.95 9.73
N ASN A 298 -14.02 -9.12 10.96
CA ASN A 298 -14.83 -9.12 12.17
C ASN A 298 -14.40 -7.93 13.02
N ALA A 299 -15.24 -6.90 13.10
CA ALA A 299 -14.98 -5.68 13.87
C ALA A 299 -16.07 -5.49 14.91
N LEU A 300 -15.68 -5.61 16.18
CA LEU A 300 -16.52 -5.43 17.36
C LEU A 300 -16.23 -4.07 17.99
N THR A 301 -17.25 -3.40 18.42
CA THR A 301 -17.15 -2.18 19.25
C THR A 301 -17.89 -2.42 20.54
N HIS A 302 -17.15 -2.39 21.66
CA HIS A 302 -17.70 -2.60 22.99
C HIS A 302 -18.24 -1.31 23.60
N THR A 303 -19.20 -1.43 24.51
CA THR A 303 -19.59 -0.31 25.35
C THR A 303 -18.46 0.05 26.32
N PHE A 304 -18.41 1.30 26.70
CA PHE A 304 -17.53 1.77 27.76
C PHE A 304 -18.04 3.09 28.33
N HIS A 305 -17.74 3.32 29.57
CA HIS A 305 -17.98 4.56 30.29
C HIS A 305 -16.66 5.12 30.78
N SER A 306 -16.39 6.35 30.43
CA SER A 306 -15.28 7.11 30.92
C SER A 306 -15.81 8.53 31.14
N ASP A 307 -15.28 9.31 32.01
CA ASP A 307 -15.91 10.53 32.54
C ASP A 307 -16.71 11.35 31.50
N ILE A 308 -16.05 11.84 30.45
CA ILE A 308 -16.71 12.63 29.38
C ILE A 308 -16.83 11.90 28.05
N VAL A 309 -16.13 10.78 27.84
CA VAL A 309 -16.16 10.03 26.57
C VAL A 309 -16.76 8.66 26.82
N ASN A 310 -17.90 8.41 26.19
CA ASN A 310 -18.68 7.19 26.39
C ASN A 310 -19.10 6.56 25.06
N ASN A 311 -19.17 5.24 25.04
CA ASN A 311 -19.89 4.48 24.01
C ASN A 311 -20.95 3.62 24.69
N ASN A 312 -22.21 3.90 24.40
CA ASN A 312 -23.35 3.25 25.06
C ASN A 312 -23.93 2.09 24.26
N ILE A 313 -23.43 1.83 23.06
CA ILE A 313 -24.00 0.84 22.16
C ILE A 313 -22.90 -0.07 21.63
N ALA A 314 -22.95 -1.33 21.96
CA ALA A 314 -22.10 -2.36 21.37
C ALA A 314 -22.52 -2.63 19.93
N LYS A 315 -21.52 -2.78 19.03
CA LYS A 315 -21.73 -2.90 17.59
C LYS A 315 -20.88 -4.01 17.02
N THR A 316 -21.37 -4.61 15.94
CA THR A 316 -20.61 -5.56 15.14
C THR A 316 -20.70 -5.19 13.67
N THR A 317 -19.56 -5.20 13.00
CA THR A 317 -19.47 -5.11 11.54
C THR A 317 -18.77 -6.36 11.03
N LEU A 318 -19.49 -7.15 10.23
CA LEU A 318 -18.92 -8.29 9.50
C LEU A 318 -18.85 -7.92 8.03
N GLY A 319 -17.70 -8.12 7.41
CA GLY A 319 -17.51 -7.82 5.99
C GLY A 319 -16.79 -8.96 5.28
N GLN A 320 -17.21 -9.24 4.05
CA GLN A 320 -16.52 -10.17 3.18
C GLN A 320 -16.30 -9.55 1.81
N THR A 321 -15.04 -9.55 1.36
CA THR A 321 -14.68 -9.09 0.02
C THR A 321 -14.01 -10.22 -0.74
N ASN A 322 -14.53 -10.55 -1.92
CA ASN A 322 -13.94 -11.51 -2.85
C ASN A 322 -13.44 -10.76 -4.07
N ASN A 323 -12.14 -10.80 -4.33
CA ASN A 323 -11.52 -10.24 -5.51
C ASN A 323 -10.91 -11.35 -6.36
N THR A 324 -11.34 -11.44 -7.60
CA THR A 324 -10.88 -12.44 -8.56
C THR A 324 -10.29 -11.76 -9.77
N ASN A 325 -9.06 -12.06 -10.10
CA ASN A 325 -8.36 -11.54 -11.27
C ASN A 325 -7.82 -12.72 -12.10
N TYR A 326 -8.29 -12.85 -13.33
CA TYR A 326 -7.82 -13.84 -14.30
C TYR A 326 -7.00 -13.15 -15.37
N THR A 327 -5.86 -13.75 -15.71
CA THR A 327 -5.02 -13.32 -16.82
C THR A 327 -4.76 -14.50 -17.74
N TRP A 328 -5.13 -14.38 -19.00
CA TRP A 328 -4.81 -15.39 -20.02
C TRP A 328 -3.97 -14.74 -21.11
N SER A 329 -2.73 -15.19 -21.24
CA SER A 329 -1.79 -14.71 -22.22
C SER A 329 -1.35 -15.83 -23.17
N ASN A 330 -1.26 -15.49 -24.45
CA ASN A 330 -0.76 -16.37 -25.50
C ASN A 330 0.38 -15.66 -26.22
N THR A 331 1.54 -16.30 -26.32
CA THR A 331 2.71 -15.71 -26.96
C THR A 331 3.31 -16.68 -27.97
N LEU A 332 3.75 -16.14 -29.09
CA LEU A 332 4.52 -16.83 -30.11
C LEU A 332 5.88 -16.16 -30.20
N ASN A 333 6.93 -16.85 -29.82
CA ASN A 333 8.29 -16.36 -29.82
C ASN A 333 9.15 -17.13 -30.82
N TYR A 334 9.86 -16.42 -31.71
CA TYR A 334 10.73 -17.01 -32.70
C TYR A 334 12.15 -16.40 -32.62
N LEU A 335 13.09 -17.25 -32.23
CA LEU A 335 14.52 -16.98 -32.18
C LEU A 335 15.18 -17.54 -33.41
N PHE A 336 15.85 -16.72 -34.21
CA PHE A 336 16.54 -17.15 -35.42
C PHE A 336 17.77 -16.30 -35.73
N ASP A 337 18.73 -16.90 -36.37
CA ASP A 337 19.95 -16.29 -36.84
C ASP A 337 19.95 -16.28 -38.37
N LEU A 338 20.17 -15.09 -38.97
CA LEU A 338 20.38 -15.01 -40.42
C LEU A 338 21.83 -15.29 -40.81
N SER A 339 22.77 -15.10 -39.84
CA SER A 339 24.16 -15.45 -39.98
C SER A 339 24.78 -15.56 -38.56
N LYS A 340 26.11 -15.76 -38.46
CA LYS A 340 26.80 -15.81 -37.16
C LYS A 340 26.77 -14.47 -36.39
N VAL A 341 26.38 -13.37 -37.04
CA VAL A 341 26.44 -12.02 -36.47
C VAL A 341 25.07 -11.32 -36.39
N HIS A 342 24.03 -11.87 -37.04
CA HIS A 342 22.69 -11.29 -37.06
C HIS A 342 21.72 -12.18 -36.30
N HIS A 343 21.36 -11.78 -35.09
CA HIS A 343 20.46 -12.53 -34.22
C HIS A 343 19.13 -11.76 -34.07
N PHE A 344 18.02 -12.46 -34.23
CA PHE A 344 16.67 -11.90 -34.13
C PHE A 344 15.86 -12.66 -33.08
N ASN A 345 15.06 -11.91 -32.33
CA ASN A 345 14.01 -12.44 -31.46
C ASN A 345 12.71 -11.71 -31.80
N VAL A 346 11.72 -12.42 -32.31
CA VAL A 346 10.40 -11.87 -32.65
C VAL A 346 9.36 -12.48 -31.71
N LEU A 347 8.63 -11.63 -31.01
CA LEU A 347 7.57 -12.01 -30.10
C LEU A 347 6.26 -11.38 -30.57
N LEU A 348 5.21 -12.19 -30.71
CA LEU A 348 3.83 -11.75 -30.87
C LEU A 348 3.01 -12.28 -29.70
N GLY A 349 2.06 -11.49 -29.22
CA GLY A 349 1.25 -11.90 -28.08
C GLY A 349 -0.13 -11.29 -28.03
N SER A 350 -1.01 -11.97 -27.32
CA SER A 350 -2.31 -11.49 -26.89
C SER A 350 -2.51 -11.76 -25.40
N GLU A 351 -3.22 -10.88 -24.71
CA GLU A 351 -3.53 -11.03 -23.29
C GLU A 351 -4.94 -10.53 -23.00
N ILE A 352 -5.66 -11.26 -22.19
CA ILE A 352 -6.94 -10.85 -21.63
C ILE A 352 -6.81 -10.87 -20.12
N ASN A 353 -7.18 -9.76 -19.47
CA ASN A 353 -7.27 -9.66 -18.03
C ASN A 353 -8.71 -9.29 -17.63
N LYS A 354 -9.24 -9.96 -16.61
CA LYS A 354 -10.57 -9.70 -16.05
C LYS A 354 -10.50 -9.69 -14.54
N GLN A 355 -10.87 -8.57 -13.95
CA GLN A 355 -11.08 -8.44 -12.51
C GLN A 355 -12.58 -8.41 -12.19
N SER A 356 -12.96 -9.06 -11.09
CA SER A 356 -14.29 -9.00 -10.49
C SER A 356 -14.14 -8.92 -8.98
N VAL A 357 -14.74 -7.92 -8.38
CA VAL A 357 -14.81 -7.75 -6.93
C VAL A 357 -16.28 -7.86 -6.51
N VAL A 358 -16.54 -8.66 -5.48
CA VAL A 358 -17.82 -8.74 -4.81
C VAL A 358 -17.60 -8.41 -3.34
N ASP A 359 -18.29 -7.42 -2.87
CA ASP A 359 -18.23 -6.92 -1.51
C ASP A 359 -19.57 -7.07 -0.83
N PHE A 360 -19.55 -7.49 0.43
CA PHE A 360 -20.73 -7.64 1.29
C PHE A 360 -20.37 -7.22 2.71
N GLN A 361 -21.28 -6.47 3.36
CA GLN A 361 -21.12 -6.05 4.74
C GLN A 361 -22.46 -6.18 5.48
N ALA A 362 -22.40 -6.66 6.72
CA ALA A 362 -23.49 -6.67 7.67
C ALA A 362 -23.10 -5.85 8.91
N TYR A 363 -23.99 -4.96 9.31
CA TYR A 363 -23.87 -4.16 10.52
C TYR A 363 -25.01 -4.47 11.47
N SER A 364 -24.72 -4.51 12.78
CA SER A 364 -25.73 -4.74 13.82
C SER A 364 -25.28 -4.13 15.14
N GLU A 365 -26.24 -3.75 15.97
CA GLU A 365 -25.98 -3.10 17.25
C GLU A 365 -26.96 -3.54 18.35
N GLY A 366 -26.61 -3.25 19.62
CA GLY A 366 -27.42 -3.57 20.77
C GLY A 366 -27.28 -5.03 21.20
N TYR A 367 -26.21 -5.33 21.93
CA TYR A 367 -25.93 -6.68 22.44
C TYR A 367 -26.08 -6.71 23.95
N ALA A 368 -26.80 -7.72 24.46
CA ALA A 368 -26.98 -7.95 25.89
C ALA A 368 -25.70 -8.55 26.54
N LEU A 369 -24.91 -9.29 25.76
CA LEU A 369 -23.66 -9.89 26.19
C LEU A 369 -22.55 -9.49 25.19
N GLU A 370 -21.55 -8.76 25.67
CA GLU A 370 -20.45 -8.24 24.86
C GLU A 370 -19.25 -9.19 24.89
N ASP A 371 -19.44 -10.39 24.40
CA ASP A 371 -18.39 -11.39 24.20
C ASP A 371 -18.29 -11.77 22.73
N VAL A 372 -17.06 -11.94 22.21
CA VAL A 372 -16.77 -12.23 20.80
C VAL A 372 -17.55 -13.43 20.26
N ASN A 373 -17.85 -14.42 21.10
CA ASN A 373 -18.60 -15.62 20.71
C ASN A 373 -20.11 -15.37 20.56
N TYR A 374 -20.63 -14.27 21.13
CA TYR A 374 -22.06 -13.96 21.16
C TYR A 374 -22.43 -12.70 20.40
N MET A 375 -21.47 -11.84 20.04
CA MET A 375 -21.72 -10.62 19.27
C MET A 375 -21.85 -10.93 17.77
N TRP A 376 -22.87 -11.72 17.43
CA TRP A 376 -23.23 -12.04 16.04
C TRP A 376 -24.53 -11.32 15.65
N PRO A 377 -24.77 -10.99 14.36
CA PRO A 377 -25.94 -10.21 13.93
C PRO A 377 -27.29 -10.72 14.44
N ASN A 378 -27.46 -12.03 14.54
CA ASN A 378 -28.71 -12.64 15.02
C ASN A 378 -28.98 -12.45 16.53
N ALA A 379 -27.97 -12.05 17.30
CA ALA A 379 -28.09 -11.75 18.74
C ALA A 379 -28.32 -10.26 19.02
N ALA A 380 -28.26 -9.43 18.00
CA ALA A 380 -28.47 -7.98 18.12
C ALA A 380 -29.96 -7.66 18.36
N THR A 381 -30.22 -6.64 19.17
CA THR A 381 -31.57 -6.17 19.51
C THR A 381 -31.89 -4.78 18.96
N GLY A 382 -30.88 -4.07 18.45
CA GLY A 382 -30.95 -2.72 17.88
C GLY A 382 -31.00 -2.71 16.36
N THR A 383 -30.42 -1.68 15.76
CA THR A 383 -30.40 -1.49 14.31
C THR A 383 -29.59 -2.56 13.61
N MET A 384 -30.13 -3.10 12.53
CA MET A 384 -29.42 -4.00 11.61
C MET A 384 -29.49 -3.44 10.20
N SER A 385 -28.36 -3.48 9.49
CA SER A 385 -28.28 -3.08 8.08
C SER A 385 -27.29 -3.95 7.32
N ASN A 386 -27.42 -3.97 6.01
CA ASN A 386 -26.46 -4.62 5.14
C ASN A 386 -26.19 -3.76 3.90
N SER A 387 -25.05 -3.98 3.30
CA SER A 387 -24.67 -3.38 2.03
C SER A 387 -23.87 -4.36 1.19
N GLY A 388 -23.82 -4.15 -0.10
CA GLY A 388 -23.00 -4.96 -0.98
C GLY A 388 -22.85 -4.33 -2.35
N ALA A 389 -21.75 -4.65 -3.02
CA ALA A 389 -21.43 -4.14 -4.34
C ALA A 389 -20.74 -5.21 -5.19
N LYS A 390 -20.90 -5.08 -6.51
CA LYS A 390 -20.12 -5.85 -7.47
C LYS A 390 -19.58 -4.93 -8.54
N PHE A 391 -18.26 -4.96 -8.72
CA PHE A 391 -17.59 -4.15 -9.73
C PHE A 391 -16.38 -4.89 -10.31
N GLY A 392 -15.77 -4.33 -11.33
CA GLY A 392 -14.61 -4.92 -11.96
C GLY A 392 -14.33 -4.30 -13.32
N TYR A 393 -13.25 -4.77 -13.97
CA TYR A 393 -12.86 -4.31 -15.30
C TYR A 393 -12.39 -5.45 -16.18
N ARG A 394 -12.26 -5.16 -17.47
CA ARG A 394 -11.67 -6.03 -18.48
C ARG A 394 -10.63 -5.26 -19.27
N LEU A 395 -9.52 -5.92 -19.56
CA LEU A 395 -8.44 -5.42 -20.41
C LEU A 395 -8.14 -6.47 -21.47
N ALA A 396 -8.05 -6.06 -22.72
CA ALA A 396 -7.61 -6.89 -23.82
C ALA A 396 -6.41 -6.22 -24.50
N SER A 397 -5.39 -7.00 -24.82
CA SER A 397 -4.13 -6.49 -25.32
C SER A 397 -3.60 -7.36 -26.46
N PHE A 398 -3.03 -6.70 -27.47
CA PHE A 398 -2.25 -7.33 -28.53
C PHE A 398 -0.89 -6.65 -28.59
N PHE A 399 0.18 -7.41 -28.69
CA PHE A 399 1.52 -6.83 -28.70
C PHE A 399 2.47 -7.60 -29.59
N GLY A 400 3.47 -6.88 -30.09
CA GLY A 400 4.57 -7.43 -30.84
C GLY A 400 5.88 -6.77 -30.46
N LYS A 401 6.95 -7.54 -30.45
CA LYS A 401 8.30 -7.07 -30.17
C LYS A 401 9.29 -7.71 -31.12
N ILE A 402 10.27 -6.94 -31.58
CA ILE A 402 11.40 -7.40 -32.37
C ILE A 402 12.66 -6.93 -31.68
N ASP A 403 13.52 -7.86 -31.27
CA ASP A 403 14.86 -7.59 -30.81
C ASP A 403 15.86 -8.02 -31.90
N TYR A 404 16.82 -7.15 -32.17
CA TYR A 404 17.90 -7.39 -33.10
C TYR A 404 19.25 -7.18 -32.42
N ASN A 405 20.16 -8.12 -32.61
CA ASN A 405 21.52 -8.04 -32.13
C ASN A 405 22.49 -8.28 -33.30
N TYR A 406 23.36 -7.29 -33.54
CA TYR A 406 24.45 -7.38 -34.50
C TYR A 406 25.77 -7.55 -33.76
N ASN A 407 26.28 -8.78 -33.71
CA ASN A 407 27.58 -9.15 -33.15
C ASN A 407 27.85 -8.54 -31.74
N ASP A 408 26.83 -8.41 -30.90
CA ASP A 408 26.87 -7.71 -29.61
C ASP A 408 27.35 -6.26 -29.65
N LEU A 409 27.64 -5.71 -30.83
CA LEU A 409 28.05 -4.33 -31.08
C LEU A 409 26.85 -3.39 -31.11
N LEU A 410 25.81 -3.76 -31.86
CA LEU A 410 24.60 -2.97 -32.01
C LEU A 410 23.38 -3.80 -31.60
N LEU A 411 22.64 -3.27 -30.65
CA LEU A 411 21.40 -3.85 -30.14
C LEU A 411 20.24 -2.92 -30.46
N ALA A 412 19.18 -3.42 -31.05
CA ALA A 412 17.99 -2.63 -31.33
C ALA A 412 16.73 -3.40 -30.90
N SER A 413 15.76 -2.70 -30.36
CA SER A 413 14.46 -3.28 -30.01
C SER A 413 13.32 -2.35 -30.41
N PHE A 414 12.25 -2.94 -30.93
CA PHE A 414 11.01 -2.23 -31.20
C PHE A 414 9.83 -3.02 -30.64
N THR A 415 8.96 -2.34 -29.91
CA THR A 415 7.75 -2.90 -29.31
C THR A 415 6.56 -2.06 -29.72
N LEU A 416 5.45 -2.71 -30.09
CA LEU A 416 4.15 -2.07 -30.25
C LEU A 416 3.13 -2.85 -29.44
N ARG A 417 2.39 -2.17 -28.59
CA ARG A 417 1.28 -2.72 -27.81
C ARG A 417 0.01 -1.94 -28.04
N HIS A 418 -1.10 -2.66 -28.20
CA HIS A 418 -2.44 -2.13 -28.42
C HIS A 418 -3.36 -2.66 -27.30
N ASP A 419 -3.79 -1.79 -26.39
CA ASP A 419 -4.55 -2.13 -25.18
C ASP A 419 -5.94 -1.51 -25.23
N GLY A 420 -6.98 -2.31 -24.92
CA GLY A 420 -8.35 -1.86 -24.77
C GLY A 420 -8.89 -2.12 -23.37
N SER A 421 -9.32 -1.05 -22.67
CA SER A 421 -9.83 -1.12 -21.31
C SER A 421 -11.30 -0.74 -21.22
N SER A 422 -12.06 -1.50 -20.41
CA SER A 422 -13.46 -1.20 -20.10
C SER A 422 -13.67 0.02 -19.21
N ARG A 423 -12.60 0.60 -18.64
CA ARG A 423 -12.65 1.79 -17.79
C ARG A 423 -12.82 3.09 -18.56
N PHE A 424 -12.53 3.07 -19.86
CA PHE A 424 -12.58 4.24 -20.72
C PHE A 424 -13.85 4.31 -21.59
N GLY A 425 -14.16 5.53 -22.00
CA GLY A 425 -15.30 5.83 -22.84
C GLY A 425 -15.29 5.06 -24.17
N LYS A 426 -16.44 4.82 -24.76
CA LYS A 426 -16.59 4.01 -25.98
C LYS A 426 -15.75 4.50 -27.15
N ASN A 427 -15.46 5.82 -27.21
CA ASN A 427 -14.72 6.44 -28.31
C ASN A 427 -13.19 6.24 -28.19
N HIS A 428 -12.66 5.98 -26.97
CA HIS A 428 -11.22 5.95 -26.69
C HIS A 428 -10.77 4.76 -25.81
N ARG A 429 -11.47 3.63 -25.89
CA ARG A 429 -11.12 2.42 -25.14
C ARG A 429 -9.76 1.87 -25.48
N TRP A 430 -9.33 2.03 -26.74
CA TRP A 430 -8.11 1.47 -27.26
C TRP A 430 -7.00 2.53 -27.32
N GLY A 431 -5.81 2.16 -26.84
CA GLY A 431 -4.58 2.95 -26.88
C GLY A 431 -3.45 2.21 -27.56
N ASN A 432 -2.55 2.95 -28.23
CA ASN A 432 -1.33 2.43 -28.85
C ASN A 432 -0.11 2.89 -28.07
N PHE A 433 0.77 1.96 -27.75
CA PHE A 433 1.93 2.17 -26.90
C PHE A 433 3.20 1.65 -27.61
N PRO A 434 3.78 2.45 -28.54
CA PRO A 434 5.02 2.12 -29.19
C PRO A 434 6.23 2.41 -28.30
N ALA A 435 7.31 1.61 -28.47
CA ALA A 435 8.59 1.88 -27.82
C ALA A 435 9.74 1.35 -28.69
N ALA A 436 10.90 2.01 -28.59
CA ALA A 436 12.12 1.63 -29.29
C ALA A 436 13.34 1.85 -28.40
N SER A 437 14.34 1.01 -28.53
CA SER A 437 15.63 1.20 -27.88
C SER A 437 16.78 0.84 -28.80
N LEU A 438 17.93 1.49 -28.57
CA LEU A 438 19.18 1.28 -29.27
C LEU A 438 20.31 1.19 -28.25
N GLY A 439 21.14 0.15 -28.35
CA GLY A 439 22.34 -0.06 -27.57
C GLY A 439 23.57 -0.15 -28.47
N PHE A 440 24.59 0.66 -28.21
CA PHE A 440 25.83 0.64 -28.97
C PHE A 440 27.00 0.37 -28.03
N ARG A 441 27.59 -0.86 -28.12
CA ARG A 441 28.72 -1.30 -27.31
C ARG A 441 30.04 -0.91 -28.00
N PHE A 442 30.38 0.38 -27.93
CA PHE A 442 31.52 0.93 -28.61
C PHE A 442 32.89 0.47 -28.06
N SER A 443 32.93 -0.12 -26.86
CA SER A 443 34.13 -0.75 -26.31
C SER A 443 34.71 -1.82 -27.23
N GLN A 444 33.89 -2.52 -28.02
CA GLN A 444 34.37 -3.50 -28.99
C GLN A 444 35.17 -2.93 -30.15
N LEU A 445 35.03 -1.62 -30.41
CA LEU A 445 35.77 -0.91 -31.46
C LEU A 445 37.08 -0.26 -30.93
N LEU A 446 37.25 -0.24 -29.60
CA LEU A 446 38.35 0.43 -28.93
C LEU A 446 39.28 -0.60 -28.26
N ASP A 447 40.44 -0.86 -28.85
CA ASP A 447 41.45 -1.74 -28.25
C ASP A 447 42.19 -0.98 -27.13
N LYS A 448 41.55 -0.82 -25.96
CA LYS A 448 42.11 -0.16 -24.78
C LYS A 448 42.08 -1.08 -23.58
N LYS A 449 43.21 -1.46 -23.03
CA LYS A 449 43.35 -2.37 -21.88
C LYS A 449 42.60 -1.89 -20.62
N TRP A 450 42.40 -0.59 -20.45
CA TRP A 450 41.68 -0.02 -19.31
C TRP A 450 40.16 -0.01 -19.48
N LEU A 451 39.64 -0.15 -20.71
CA LEU A 451 38.21 -0.13 -21.04
C LEU A 451 37.75 -1.56 -21.32
N ASN A 452 37.09 -2.18 -20.35
CA ASN A 452 36.60 -3.56 -20.47
C ASN A 452 35.24 -3.64 -21.14
N ASP A 453 34.35 -2.73 -20.79
CA ASP A 453 33.04 -2.62 -21.45
C ASP A 453 32.57 -1.15 -21.41
N ALA A 454 31.94 -0.71 -22.51
CA ALA A 454 31.25 0.56 -22.57
C ALA A 454 30.13 0.48 -23.60
N LYS A 455 28.91 0.80 -23.15
CA LYS A 455 27.70 0.73 -23.95
C LYS A 455 26.86 2.00 -23.77
N LEU A 456 26.64 2.70 -24.88
CA LEU A 456 25.68 3.79 -24.95
C LEU A 456 24.27 3.20 -25.18
N ARG A 457 23.29 3.69 -24.43
CA ARG A 457 21.88 3.30 -24.55
C ARG A 457 21.02 4.53 -24.87
N LEU A 458 20.12 4.37 -25.81
CA LEU A 458 19.06 5.33 -26.12
C LEU A 458 17.74 4.61 -26.07
N SER A 459 16.75 5.18 -25.44
CA SER A 459 15.41 4.62 -25.44
C SER A 459 14.33 5.70 -25.51
N TRP A 460 13.27 5.36 -26.19
CA TRP A 460 12.03 6.10 -26.28
C TRP A 460 10.86 5.15 -26.16
N GLY A 461 9.81 5.56 -25.43
CA GLY A 461 8.61 4.75 -25.35
C GLY A 461 7.43 5.52 -24.81
N LYS A 462 6.25 5.04 -25.22
CA LYS A 462 4.96 5.51 -24.72
C LYS A 462 4.30 4.39 -23.93
N THR A 463 3.82 4.68 -22.73
CA THR A 463 3.04 3.77 -21.88
C THR A 463 1.71 4.42 -21.51
N GLY A 464 0.70 3.61 -21.19
CA GLY A 464 -0.61 4.09 -20.74
C GLY A 464 -0.80 3.90 -19.25
N ASN A 465 -1.74 4.63 -18.67
CA ASN A 465 -2.24 4.41 -17.33
C ASN A 465 -3.76 4.29 -17.34
N GLN A 466 -4.28 3.26 -16.65
CA GLN A 466 -5.72 3.03 -16.43
C GLN A 466 -6.11 3.05 -14.94
N GLY A 467 -5.29 3.65 -14.09
CA GLY A 467 -5.49 3.74 -12.64
C GLY A 467 -6.64 4.66 -12.26
N ILE A 468 -7.86 4.30 -12.62
CA ILE A 468 -9.08 5.08 -12.48
C ILE A 468 -10.22 4.15 -12.02
N ASP A 469 -11.28 4.72 -11.47
CA ASP A 469 -12.47 3.99 -11.08
C ASP A 469 -13.02 3.12 -12.24
N ASN A 470 -13.52 1.93 -11.91
CA ASN A 470 -14.05 0.99 -12.91
C ASN A 470 -15.27 1.55 -13.64
N ASN A 471 -16.00 2.48 -13.02
CA ASN A 471 -17.20 3.13 -13.53
C ASN A 471 -16.97 4.57 -13.99
N ALA A 472 -15.72 5.01 -14.13
CA ALA A 472 -15.36 6.40 -14.39
C ALA A 472 -16.05 7.03 -15.62
N HIS A 473 -16.30 6.25 -16.66
CA HIS A 473 -16.92 6.76 -17.89
C HIS A 473 -18.45 6.72 -17.88
N PHE A 474 -19.09 6.08 -16.89
CA PHE A 474 -20.55 5.96 -16.81
C PHE A 474 -21.18 7.18 -16.12
N GLY A 475 -22.44 7.48 -16.46
CA GLY A 475 -23.33 8.28 -15.62
C GLY A 475 -23.82 7.42 -14.46
N LEU A 476 -23.65 7.91 -13.22
CA LEU A 476 -24.04 7.19 -12.01
C LEU A 476 -25.17 7.93 -11.30
N TYR A 477 -26.09 7.14 -10.76
CA TYR A 477 -27.24 7.63 -10.02
C TYR A 477 -27.35 6.86 -8.70
N VAL A 478 -27.82 7.55 -7.67
CA VAL A 478 -28.19 6.94 -6.38
C VAL A 478 -29.64 7.24 -6.05
N THR A 479 -30.22 6.35 -5.26
CA THR A 479 -31.49 6.55 -4.58
C THR A 479 -31.18 6.72 -3.11
N ASP A 480 -31.51 7.85 -2.52
CA ASP A 480 -31.36 8.10 -1.10
C ASP A 480 -32.71 8.33 -0.46
N TYR A 481 -32.98 7.62 0.62
CA TYR A 481 -34.08 7.90 1.53
C TYR A 481 -33.48 8.42 2.83
N GLY A 482 -33.90 9.56 3.30
CA GLY A 482 -33.45 10.03 4.59
C GLY A 482 -33.82 11.45 4.93
N LEU A 483 -33.72 11.76 6.21
CA LEU A 483 -33.93 13.08 6.79
C LEU A 483 -32.74 14.03 6.58
N ASP A 484 -31.63 13.55 6.03
CA ASP A 484 -30.46 14.37 5.78
C ASP A 484 -30.72 15.29 4.58
N ARG A 485 -30.86 16.57 4.88
CA ARG A 485 -31.13 17.63 3.90
C ARG A 485 -29.99 17.87 2.92
N VAL A 486 -28.81 17.32 3.17
CA VAL A 486 -27.61 17.53 2.34
C VAL A 486 -27.42 16.40 1.33
N THR A 487 -27.81 15.18 1.67
CA THR A 487 -27.53 13.97 0.87
C THR A 487 -28.77 13.23 0.37
N SER A 488 -29.98 13.55 0.91
CA SER A 488 -31.18 12.84 0.52
C SER A 488 -31.70 13.27 -0.84
N THR A 489 -32.11 12.30 -1.64
CA THR A 489 -32.64 12.49 -3.00
C THR A 489 -34.15 12.39 -3.07
N ALA A 490 -34.81 12.08 -1.96
CA ALA A 490 -36.24 11.90 -1.93
C ALA A 490 -36.92 13.22 -1.53
N TYR A 491 -37.91 13.63 -2.30
CA TYR A 491 -38.90 14.57 -1.87
C TYR A 491 -39.94 13.83 -1.02
N ASP A 492 -39.53 13.36 0.17
CA ASP A 492 -40.50 12.82 1.14
C ASP A 492 -41.24 13.99 1.82
N LEU A 493 -42.30 14.41 1.20
CA LEU A 493 -43.13 15.52 1.67
C LEU A 493 -43.72 15.28 3.07
N TYR A 494 -43.76 14.08 3.54
CA TYR A 494 -44.27 13.69 4.85
C TYR A 494 -43.23 13.33 5.89
N LEU A 495 -41.93 13.36 5.54
CA LEU A 495 -40.79 13.05 6.43
C LEU A 495 -40.92 11.69 7.16
N GLN A 496 -41.60 10.73 6.56
CA GLN A 496 -41.87 9.47 7.24
C GLN A 496 -40.86 8.36 6.98
N GLY A 497 -39.98 8.51 6.00
CA GLY A 497 -38.96 7.50 5.68
C GLY A 497 -39.52 6.11 5.40
N SER A 498 -40.83 6.01 5.16
CA SER A 498 -41.58 4.72 5.18
C SER A 498 -41.49 3.96 3.85
N GLY A 499 -40.80 4.47 2.84
CA GLY A 499 -40.75 3.83 1.52
C GLY A 499 -42.10 3.80 0.77
N THR A 500 -43.09 4.55 1.20
CA THR A 500 -44.42 4.59 0.61
C THR A 500 -44.46 5.36 -0.71
N PHE A 501 -43.48 6.24 -0.93
CA PHE A 501 -43.33 6.96 -2.18
C PHE A 501 -42.07 6.50 -2.93
N PRO A 502 -42.12 6.37 -4.27
CA PRO A 502 -40.92 6.05 -5.04
C PRO A 502 -39.87 7.14 -4.81
N SER A 503 -38.65 6.69 -4.51
CA SER A 503 -37.51 7.61 -4.35
C SER A 503 -37.20 8.32 -5.65
N GLY A 504 -36.78 9.56 -5.54
CA GLY A 504 -36.09 10.23 -6.62
C GLY A 504 -34.72 9.61 -6.88
N TYR A 505 -34.18 9.83 -8.06
CA TYR A 505 -32.83 9.47 -8.42
C TYR A 505 -32.01 10.76 -8.50
N ARG A 506 -30.85 10.74 -7.87
CA ARG A 506 -29.87 11.84 -7.98
C ARG A 506 -28.68 11.38 -8.77
N ALA A 507 -28.29 12.15 -9.79
CA ALA A 507 -27.03 11.92 -10.47
C ALA A 507 -25.85 12.25 -9.53
N THR A 508 -24.93 11.31 -9.39
CA THR A 508 -23.69 11.49 -8.59
C THR A 508 -22.46 11.64 -9.47
N GLN A 509 -22.58 11.25 -10.74
CA GLN A 509 -21.51 11.36 -11.71
C GLN A 509 -22.08 11.53 -13.12
N THR A 510 -21.56 12.49 -13.87
CA THR A 510 -21.85 12.63 -15.31
C THR A 510 -20.94 11.71 -16.11
N GLY A 511 -21.52 10.99 -17.08
CA GLY A 511 -20.75 10.10 -17.95
C GLY A 511 -19.83 10.85 -18.91
N ASN A 512 -18.73 10.19 -19.32
CA ASN A 512 -17.80 10.73 -20.31
C ASN A 512 -17.38 9.67 -21.35
N ASP A 513 -18.05 9.67 -22.48
CA ASP A 513 -17.76 8.77 -23.62
C ASP A 513 -16.38 9.04 -24.27
N ASN A 514 -15.79 10.21 -24.01
CA ASN A 514 -14.49 10.64 -24.54
C ASN A 514 -13.33 10.46 -23.55
N LEU A 515 -13.60 9.89 -22.37
CA LEU A 515 -12.56 9.58 -21.40
C LEU A 515 -11.54 8.61 -22.02
N LYS A 516 -10.28 9.00 -22.03
CA LYS A 516 -9.18 8.29 -22.69
C LYS A 516 -8.03 7.96 -21.73
N TRP A 517 -7.08 7.21 -22.23
CA TRP A 517 -5.86 6.83 -21.55
C TRP A 517 -5.04 8.06 -21.15
N GLU A 518 -4.60 8.11 -19.91
CA GLU A 518 -3.43 8.89 -19.51
C GLU A 518 -2.21 8.27 -20.15
N THR A 519 -1.32 9.07 -20.70
CA THR A 519 -0.15 8.58 -21.42
C THR A 519 1.13 9.18 -20.90
N THR A 520 2.15 8.33 -20.74
CA THR A 520 3.49 8.72 -20.39
C THR A 520 4.43 8.49 -21.56
N THR A 521 5.09 9.55 -22.03
CA THR A 521 6.14 9.48 -23.05
C THR A 521 7.49 9.73 -22.39
N GLN A 522 8.40 8.77 -22.50
CA GLN A 522 9.72 8.82 -21.87
C GLN A 522 10.83 8.74 -22.91
N TYR A 523 11.86 9.54 -22.71
CA TYR A 523 13.14 9.52 -23.42
C TYR A 523 14.24 9.27 -22.38
N ASN A 524 15.16 8.35 -22.70
CA ASN A 524 16.29 8.04 -21.82
C ASN A 524 17.56 7.92 -22.66
N ILE A 525 18.67 8.44 -22.10
CA ILE A 525 20.03 8.20 -22.57
C ILE A 525 20.85 7.65 -21.40
N GLY A 526 21.56 6.56 -21.61
CA GLY A 526 22.35 5.89 -20.60
C GLY A 526 23.70 5.45 -21.09
N LEU A 527 24.66 5.45 -20.20
CA LEU A 527 26.03 4.94 -20.41
C LEU A 527 26.32 3.88 -19.35
N ASP A 528 26.55 2.64 -19.78
CA ASP A 528 27.09 1.57 -18.93
C ASP A 528 28.60 1.52 -19.17
N TYR A 529 29.40 1.41 -18.10
CA TYR A 529 30.85 1.30 -18.22
C TYR A 529 31.45 0.33 -17.20
N SER A 530 32.56 -0.28 -17.62
CA SER A 530 33.38 -1.14 -16.77
C SER A 530 34.85 -0.97 -17.18
N LEU A 531 35.69 -0.63 -16.22
CA LEU A 531 37.06 -0.15 -16.42
C LEU A 531 38.05 -0.95 -15.54
N PHE A 532 39.32 -0.95 -15.93
CA PHE A 532 40.45 -1.45 -15.13
C PHE A 532 40.25 -2.90 -14.65
N ASN A 533 40.08 -3.82 -15.62
CA ASN A 533 39.81 -5.24 -15.36
C ASN A 533 38.53 -5.45 -14.52
N TYR A 534 37.45 -4.72 -14.87
CA TYR A 534 36.15 -4.76 -14.18
C TYR A 534 36.20 -4.29 -12.72
N SER A 535 37.29 -3.62 -12.30
CA SER A 535 37.40 -3.12 -10.94
C SER A 535 36.56 -1.88 -10.69
N LEU A 536 36.43 -1.00 -11.66
CA LEU A 536 35.54 0.17 -11.59
C LEU A 536 34.39 -0.01 -12.58
N TYR A 537 33.16 0.08 -12.10
CA TYR A 537 31.97 -0.10 -12.91
C TYR A 537 30.86 0.86 -12.51
N GLY A 538 29.94 1.11 -13.42
CA GLY A 538 28.79 1.95 -13.10
C GLY A 538 27.91 2.25 -14.28
N THR A 539 26.87 3.06 -14.00
CA THR A 539 25.92 3.57 -14.99
C THR A 539 25.67 5.05 -14.78
N ILE A 540 25.42 5.74 -15.87
CA ILE A 540 24.95 7.14 -15.89
C ILE A 540 23.72 7.15 -16.76
N ASP A 541 22.59 7.55 -16.22
CA ASP A 541 21.32 7.67 -16.94
C ASP A 541 20.77 9.09 -16.81
N ALA A 542 20.22 9.62 -17.90
CA ALA A 542 19.45 10.84 -17.91
C ALA A 542 18.12 10.62 -18.63
N TYR A 543 17.04 11.13 -18.07
CA TYR A 543 15.70 10.90 -18.62
C TYR A 543 14.82 12.16 -18.58
N ILE A 544 13.87 12.19 -19.52
CA ILE A 544 12.73 13.11 -19.53
C ILE A 544 11.47 12.28 -19.72
N LYS A 545 10.49 12.50 -18.84
CA LYS A 545 9.19 11.84 -18.83
C LYS A 545 8.09 12.89 -18.89
N ASN A 546 7.26 12.85 -19.94
CA ASN A 546 6.07 13.68 -20.06
C ASN A 546 4.85 12.82 -19.79
N ILE A 547 4.03 13.23 -18.84
CA ILE A 547 2.75 12.61 -18.51
C ILE A 547 1.67 13.54 -19.05
N ASP A 548 0.90 13.07 -20.00
CA ASP A 548 -0.13 13.84 -20.68
C ASP A 548 -1.51 13.23 -20.45
N ASP A 549 -2.55 14.06 -20.55
CA ASP A 549 -3.93 13.62 -20.39
C ASP A 549 -4.20 12.95 -19.03
N MET A 550 -3.61 13.48 -17.95
CA MET A 550 -3.77 12.92 -16.60
C MET A 550 -5.25 12.80 -16.24
N LEU A 551 -5.58 11.68 -15.61
CA LEU A 551 -6.94 11.34 -15.20
C LEU A 551 -7.30 12.07 -13.91
N ILE A 552 -8.31 12.92 -13.95
CA ILE A 552 -8.79 13.71 -12.81
C ILE A 552 -10.30 13.60 -12.66
N ASN A 553 -10.76 13.74 -11.43
CA ASN A 553 -12.16 13.95 -11.08
C ASN A 553 -12.26 15.30 -10.33
N PRO A 554 -12.30 16.42 -11.05
CA PRO A 554 -12.28 17.74 -10.44
C PRO A 554 -13.55 17.98 -9.62
N ALA A 555 -13.40 18.70 -8.50
CA ALA A 555 -14.54 19.23 -7.80
C ALA A 555 -15.31 20.20 -8.71
N TYR A 556 -16.62 20.13 -8.68
CA TYR A 556 -17.47 21.03 -9.44
C TYR A 556 -18.10 22.11 -8.55
N ILE A 557 -18.48 23.23 -9.15
CA ILE A 557 -19.16 24.30 -8.45
C ILE A 557 -20.62 23.87 -8.21
N ALA A 558 -21.09 23.96 -6.97
CA ALA A 558 -22.42 23.49 -6.57
C ALA A 558 -23.59 24.09 -7.38
N VAL A 559 -23.42 25.29 -7.92
CA VAL A 559 -24.41 25.94 -8.79
C VAL A 559 -24.67 25.22 -10.12
N MET A 560 -23.79 24.29 -10.52
CA MET A 560 -24.00 23.46 -11.70
C MET A 560 -25.11 22.40 -11.52
N GLY A 561 -25.59 22.21 -10.29
CA GLY A 561 -26.63 21.27 -9.97
C GLY A 561 -26.14 19.83 -9.77
N GLU A 562 -27.03 18.85 -9.93
CA GLU A 562 -26.74 17.43 -9.72
C GLU A 562 -25.83 16.84 -10.80
N GLY A 563 -25.06 15.82 -10.41
CA GLY A 563 -24.21 15.04 -11.32
C GLY A 563 -22.92 15.74 -11.73
N GLY A 564 -22.49 16.76 -10.97
CA GLY A 564 -21.37 17.61 -11.31
C GLY A 564 -20.00 16.93 -11.38
N ASN A 565 -19.81 15.81 -10.69
CA ASN A 565 -18.57 15.04 -10.79
C ASN A 565 -18.47 14.38 -12.18
N GLN A 566 -17.36 14.62 -12.88
CA GLN A 566 -17.09 14.00 -14.16
C GLN A 566 -15.60 13.70 -14.29
N TRP A 567 -15.28 12.45 -14.50
CA TRP A 567 -13.92 12.07 -14.83
C TRP A 567 -13.51 12.65 -16.18
N SER A 568 -12.37 13.26 -16.24
CA SER A 568 -11.83 13.88 -17.45
C SER A 568 -10.32 13.73 -17.55
N ASN A 569 -9.81 13.94 -18.76
CA ASN A 569 -8.38 14.08 -19.01
C ASN A 569 -8.03 15.56 -19.00
N GLY A 570 -6.89 15.93 -18.44
CA GLY A 570 -6.58 17.35 -18.41
C GLY A 570 -5.15 17.70 -18.11
N PRO A 571 -4.65 17.60 -16.89
CA PRO A 571 -3.31 18.06 -16.54
C PRO A 571 -2.21 17.36 -17.32
N SER A 572 -1.08 18.05 -17.48
CA SER A 572 0.16 17.46 -17.95
C SER A 572 1.30 17.77 -16.97
N LEU A 573 2.21 16.82 -16.81
CA LEU A 573 3.33 16.90 -15.91
C LEU A 573 4.60 16.46 -16.63
N ARG A 574 5.72 17.13 -16.37
CA ARG A 574 7.03 16.72 -16.83
C ARG A 574 7.92 16.38 -15.66
N ASP A 575 8.50 15.18 -15.70
CA ASP A 575 9.60 14.75 -14.85
C ASP A 575 10.88 14.69 -15.66
N TRP A 576 12.01 15.08 -15.06
CA TRP A 576 13.32 14.84 -15.62
C TRP A 576 14.33 14.58 -14.50
N GLY A 577 15.32 13.78 -14.77
CA GLY A 577 16.32 13.44 -13.77
C GLY A 577 17.55 12.78 -14.34
N MET A 578 18.51 12.55 -13.44
CA MET A 578 19.76 11.84 -13.68
C MET A 578 19.99 10.84 -12.56
N GLU A 579 20.45 9.65 -12.92
CA GLU A 579 20.82 8.57 -11.99
C GLU A 579 22.28 8.19 -12.23
N PHE A 580 23.05 8.06 -11.16
CA PHE A 580 24.45 7.68 -11.18
C PHE A 580 24.64 6.46 -10.30
N THR A 581 25.29 5.44 -10.83
CA THR A 581 25.79 4.31 -10.06
C THR A 581 27.28 4.22 -10.25
N LEU A 582 28.02 4.08 -9.14
CA LEU A 582 29.47 3.88 -9.15
C LEU A 582 29.81 2.73 -8.22
N GLY A 583 30.52 1.74 -8.71
CA GLY A 583 30.99 0.60 -7.94
C GLY A 583 32.48 0.36 -8.14
N TYR A 584 33.14 -0.07 -7.07
CA TYR A 584 34.53 -0.50 -7.08
C TYR A 584 34.65 -1.90 -6.50
N ARG A 585 35.23 -2.81 -7.27
CA ARG A 585 35.44 -4.23 -6.89
C ARG A 585 36.92 -4.58 -6.99
N LYS A 586 37.44 -5.23 -5.96
CA LYS A 586 38.83 -5.74 -5.96
C LYS A 586 38.94 -6.98 -5.08
N THR A 587 39.61 -7.99 -5.57
CA THR A 587 40.09 -9.10 -4.74
C THR A 587 41.52 -8.78 -4.29
N LEU A 588 41.74 -8.73 -2.99
CA LEU A 588 43.04 -8.49 -2.37
C LEU A 588 43.91 -9.77 -2.44
N GLU A 589 45.22 -9.62 -2.32
CA GLU A 589 46.17 -10.75 -2.36
C GLU A 589 45.89 -11.80 -1.25
N CYS A 590 45.32 -11.39 -0.12
CA CYS A 590 44.91 -12.27 0.96
C CYS A 590 43.62 -13.08 0.66
N GLY A 591 43.03 -12.96 -0.54
CA GLY A 591 41.80 -13.64 -0.94
C GLY A 591 40.52 -12.92 -0.50
N LEU A 592 40.59 -11.79 0.20
CA LEU A 592 39.42 -10.99 0.58
C LEU A 592 38.85 -10.23 -0.63
N GLY A 593 37.58 -10.48 -0.96
CA GLY A 593 36.83 -9.73 -1.97
C GLY A 593 36.23 -8.47 -1.35
N LEU A 594 36.51 -7.31 -1.96
CA LEU A 594 35.89 -6.02 -1.63
C LEU A 594 34.99 -5.59 -2.78
N ASP A 595 33.73 -5.26 -2.51
CA ASP A 595 32.78 -4.68 -3.47
C ASP A 595 32.02 -3.56 -2.77
N ILE A 596 32.29 -2.31 -3.19
CA ILE A 596 31.66 -1.10 -2.65
C ILE A 596 30.92 -0.42 -3.78
N ASN A 597 29.65 -0.11 -3.60
CA ASN A 597 28.86 0.63 -4.57
C ASN A 597 28.02 1.72 -3.91
N GLY A 598 27.70 2.73 -4.68
CA GLY A 598 26.86 3.85 -4.28
C GLY A 598 25.99 4.32 -5.43
N ASN A 599 24.81 4.81 -5.09
CA ASN A 599 23.86 5.40 -6.03
C ASN A 599 23.57 6.84 -5.63
N LEU A 600 23.45 7.71 -6.63
CA LEU A 600 23.00 9.08 -6.47
C LEU A 600 21.94 9.35 -7.55
N ASP A 601 20.78 9.84 -7.14
CA ASP A 601 19.73 10.25 -8.04
C ASP A 601 19.30 11.70 -7.78
N PHE A 602 18.98 12.38 -8.86
CA PHE A 602 18.45 13.72 -8.87
C PHE A 602 17.26 13.79 -9.80
N TYR A 603 16.15 14.33 -9.32
CA TYR A 603 14.97 14.53 -10.17
C TYR A 603 14.24 15.84 -9.86
N ARG A 604 13.48 16.31 -10.83
CA ARG A 604 12.58 17.46 -10.75
C ARG A 604 11.30 17.17 -11.51
N ASN A 605 10.19 17.66 -10.96
CA ASN A 605 8.90 17.62 -11.65
C ASN A 605 8.33 19.03 -11.82
N LYS A 606 7.51 19.21 -12.84
CA LYS A 606 6.82 20.45 -13.14
C LYS A 606 5.48 20.14 -13.81
N VAL A 607 4.40 20.72 -13.29
CA VAL A 607 3.12 20.77 -13.98
C VAL A 607 3.28 21.69 -15.19
N THR A 608 2.99 21.19 -16.38
CA THR A 608 3.17 21.89 -17.65
C THR A 608 1.87 22.45 -18.20
N SER A 609 0.74 21.84 -17.83
CA SER A 609 -0.60 22.30 -18.21
C SER A 609 -1.61 21.94 -17.14
N LEU A 610 -2.56 22.86 -16.89
CA LEU A 610 -3.74 22.62 -16.06
C LEU A 610 -4.97 23.09 -16.83
N PRO A 611 -6.02 22.26 -16.95
CA PRO A 611 -7.27 22.68 -17.55
C PRO A 611 -8.01 23.65 -16.62
N SER A 612 -8.86 24.50 -17.18
CA SER A 612 -9.68 25.46 -16.40
C SER A 612 -10.56 24.77 -15.36
N SER A 613 -11.05 23.56 -15.66
CA SER A 613 -11.81 22.74 -14.71
C SER A 613 -11.04 22.31 -13.46
N ALA A 614 -9.70 22.34 -13.49
CA ALA A 614 -8.86 22.02 -12.34
C ALA A 614 -8.38 23.26 -11.57
N THR A 615 -8.54 24.45 -12.10
CA THR A 615 -8.06 25.70 -11.49
C THR A 615 -9.11 26.44 -10.66
N GLY A 616 -10.38 26.00 -10.71
CA GLY A 616 -11.45 26.57 -9.89
C GLY A 616 -11.80 28.02 -10.22
N SER A 617 -11.46 28.50 -11.43
CA SER A 617 -11.78 29.86 -11.92
C SER A 617 -13.04 29.87 -12.78
#